data_17d0561c5a74f47e8cf6ff719af78dbd
#
_entry.id   17d0561c5a74f47e8cf6ff719af78dbd
#
_cell.length_a   1.000
_cell.length_b   1.000
_cell.length_c   1.000
_cell.angle_alpha   90.00
_cell.angle_beta   90.00
_cell.angle_gamma   90.00
#
_symmetry.space_group_name_H-M   'P 1'
#
loop_
_entity.id
_entity.type
_entity.pdbx_description
1 polymer ?
#
loop_
_entity_poly.entity_id
_entity_poly.type
_entity_poly.pdbx_seq_one_letter_code
_entity_poly.pdbx_strand_id
1 'polypeptide(L)'
;MTAKAPLNQVTLSPLDPRDQEQFITANQTAFNYGALEEFGLRDDHFEEDGNIISRDTIRDAISAGTAFRIIADGKPAGGVVIRTAGNRGYLDLLFVAPELHSRGIGAAAWQAVERMHSEITVWETVTPYFEKRNIHFYVNRLGFRIVEFFNSHHPDPHEPEAEGTGNSSSGHSGPPDEMFRFEKEIKLPSR
;
A
#
# COMPACT_ATOMS: atom_id res chain seq x y z
N MET A 1 -29.08 -1.88 -12.03
CA MET A 1 -27.66 -1.46 -11.80
C MET A 1 -27.64 0.04 -11.67
N THR A 2 -27.63 0.57 -10.45
CA THR A 2 -27.54 2.03 -10.20
C THR A 2 -26.10 2.47 -10.50
N ALA A 3 -25.91 3.31 -11.50
CA ALA A 3 -24.61 3.92 -11.78
C ALA A 3 -24.17 4.68 -10.52
N LYS A 4 -22.98 4.32 -9.99
CA LYS A 4 -22.36 5.07 -8.88
C LYS A 4 -22.12 6.51 -9.38
N ALA A 5 -22.57 7.51 -8.61
CA ALA A 5 -22.34 8.92 -8.92
C ALA A 5 -20.84 9.20 -9.17
N PRO A 6 -20.49 10.06 -10.15
CA PRO A 6 -19.12 10.42 -10.40
C PRO A 6 -18.53 11.07 -9.14
N LEU A 7 -17.27 10.77 -8.85
CA LEU A 7 -16.49 11.43 -7.81
C LEU A 7 -16.20 12.87 -8.24
N ASN A 8 -16.50 13.83 -7.36
CA ASN A 8 -16.21 15.24 -7.62
C ASN A 8 -14.81 15.62 -7.14
N GLN A 9 -14.37 15.08 -6.01
CA GLN A 9 -13.09 15.45 -5.43
C GLN A 9 -12.47 14.35 -4.57
N VAL A 10 -11.16 14.14 -4.75
CA VAL A 10 -10.32 13.33 -3.83
C VAL A 10 -9.19 14.21 -3.33
N THR A 11 -9.03 14.29 -2.02
CA THR A 11 -7.98 15.04 -1.34
C THR A 11 -7.28 14.19 -0.29
N LEU A 12 -6.09 14.63 0.14
CA LEU A 12 -5.33 14.01 1.22
C LEU A 12 -5.35 14.94 2.44
N SER A 13 -5.57 14.37 3.61
CA SER A 13 -5.48 15.05 4.89
C SER A 13 -4.46 14.31 5.77
N PRO A 14 -3.50 14.99 6.42
CA PRO A 14 -2.60 14.35 7.36
C PRO A 14 -3.38 13.51 8.38
N LEU A 15 -2.85 12.35 8.73
CA LEU A 15 -3.45 11.49 9.74
C LEU A 15 -3.32 12.13 11.13
N ASP A 16 -4.44 12.41 11.79
CA ASP A 16 -4.42 12.82 13.19
C ASP A 16 -4.06 11.63 14.08
N PRO A 17 -3.13 11.77 15.04
CA PRO A 17 -2.78 10.69 15.96
C PRO A 17 -3.99 10.08 16.69
N ARG A 18 -5.02 10.85 16.96
CA ARG A 18 -6.27 10.38 17.60
C ARG A 18 -7.06 9.41 16.72
N ASP A 19 -6.83 9.44 15.40
CA ASP A 19 -7.52 8.63 14.41
C ASP A 19 -6.71 7.39 13.98
N GLN A 20 -5.50 7.20 14.54
CA GLN A 20 -4.59 6.14 14.14
C GLN A 20 -5.20 4.74 14.29
N GLU A 21 -5.88 4.47 15.38
CA GLU A 21 -6.53 3.16 15.61
C GLU A 21 -7.64 2.88 14.59
N GLN A 22 -8.41 3.90 14.23
CA GLN A 22 -9.42 3.78 13.19
C GLN A 22 -8.79 3.56 11.81
N PHE A 23 -7.68 4.24 11.53
CA PHE A 23 -6.92 4.06 10.29
C PHE A 23 -6.40 2.62 10.16
N ILE A 24 -5.80 2.06 11.23
CA ILE A 24 -5.29 0.69 11.28
C ILE A 24 -6.42 -0.30 11.01
N THR A 25 -7.55 -0.17 11.71
CA THR A 25 -8.71 -1.05 11.53
C THR A 25 -9.27 -0.97 10.10
N ALA A 26 -9.36 0.23 9.54
CA ALA A 26 -9.83 0.42 8.17
C ALA A 26 -8.86 -0.20 7.13
N ASN A 27 -7.55 -0.12 7.38
CA ASN A 27 -6.53 -0.75 6.54
C ASN A 27 -6.69 -2.28 6.55
N GLN A 28 -6.72 -2.90 7.74
CA GLN A 28 -6.94 -4.35 7.87
C GLN A 28 -8.22 -4.81 7.15
N THR A 29 -9.33 -4.08 7.35
CA THR A 29 -10.60 -4.37 6.69
C THR A 29 -10.47 -4.35 5.16
N ALA A 30 -9.79 -3.35 4.62
CA ALA A 30 -9.63 -3.20 3.17
C ALA A 30 -8.72 -4.28 2.58
N PHE A 31 -7.64 -4.64 3.27
CA PHE A 31 -6.71 -5.69 2.85
C PHE A 31 -7.38 -7.06 2.90
N ASN A 32 -8.04 -7.39 4.01
CA ASN A 32 -8.79 -8.64 4.15
C ASN A 32 -9.87 -8.78 3.07
N TYR A 33 -10.63 -7.72 2.80
CA TYR A 33 -11.63 -7.74 1.74
C TYR A 33 -11.02 -8.02 0.38
N GLY A 34 -9.89 -7.36 0.06
CA GLY A 34 -9.19 -7.56 -1.21
C GLY A 34 -8.70 -8.99 -1.40
N ALA A 35 -8.10 -9.56 -0.36
CA ALA A 35 -7.52 -10.89 -0.42
C ALA A 35 -8.54 -12.04 -0.32
N LEU A 36 -9.57 -11.88 0.51
CA LEU A 36 -10.48 -12.97 0.89
C LEU A 36 -11.83 -12.95 0.14
N GLU A 37 -12.35 -11.78 -0.19
CA GLU A 37 -13.73 -11.65 -0.67
C GLU A 37 -13.84 -11.22 -2.13
N GLU A 38 -13.02 -10.28 -2.59
CA GLU A 38 -13.21 -9.67 -3.92
C GLU A 38 -12.85 -10.61 -5.07
N PHE A 39 -11.92 -11.56 -4.86
CA PHE A 39 -11.40 -12.44 -5.91
C PHE A 39 -11.75 -13.92 -5.74
N GLY A 40 -12.44 -14.28 -4.68
CA GLY A 40 -12.84 -15.68 -4.41
C GLY A 40 -11.66 -16.66 -4.22
N LEU A 41 -10.45 -16.15 -4.18
CA LEU A 41 -9.24 -16.90 -3.88
C LEU A 41 -8.89 -16.60 -2.43
N ARG A 42 -8.83 -17.64 -1.62
CA ARG A 42 -8.30 -17.52 -0.26
C ARG A 42 -6.80 -17.27 -0.37
N ASP A 43 -6.40 -16.07 -0.01
CA ASP A 43 -5.06 -15.84 0.46
C ASP A 43 -5.02 -16.28 1.92
N ASP A 44 -4.15 -17.23 2.24
CA ASP A 44 -3.94 -17.75 3.59
C ASP A 44 -2.63 -17.25 4.22
N HIS A 45 -1.99 -16.26 3.60
CA HIS A 45 -0.82 -15.58 4.12
C HIS A 45 -1.24 -14.50 5.12
N PHE A 46 -1.49 -14.92 6.36
CA PHE A 46 -1.86 -14.00 7.44
C PHE A 46 -0.63 -13.57 8.24
N GLU A 47 -0.42 -12.27 8.40
CA GLU A 47 0.58 -11.73 9.33
C GLU A 47 0.08 -11.76 10.79
N GLU A 48 -1.23 -11.68 10.99
CA GLU A 48 -1.88 -11.73 12.29
C GLU A 48 -3.11 -12.64 12.19
N ASP A 49 -3.53 -13.26 13.29
CA ASP A 49 -4.69 -14.17 13.27
C ASP A 49 -5.94 -13.52 12.67
N GLY A 50 -6.36 -14.03 11.52
CA GLY A 50 -7.49 -13.52 10.75
C GLY A 50 -7.23 -12.23 9.94
N ASN A 51 -6.02 -11.71 9.91
CA ASN A 51 -5.66 -10.49 9.17
C ASN A 51 -4.48 -10.71 8.23
N ILE A 52 -4.64 -10.29 6.98
CA ILE A 52 -3.58 -10.34 5.95
C ILE A 52 -2.38 -9.47 6.34
N ILE A 53 -2.65 -8.32 6.96
CA ILE A 53 -1.62 -7.41 7.47
C ILE A 53 -1.80 -7.19 8.98
N SER A 54 -0.70 -7.26 9.73
CA SER A 54 -0.74 -7.07 11.17
C SER A 54 -0.91 -5.60 11.56
N ARG A 55 -1.45 -5.38 12.75
CA ARG A 55 -1.54 -4.04 13.34
C ARG A 55 -0.17 -3.41 13.53
N ASP A 56 0.83 -4.22 13.89
CA ASP A 56 2.19 -3.76 14.15
C ASP A 56 2.87 -3.33 12.84
N THR A 57 2.73 -4.09 11.74
CA THR A 57 3.21 -3.69 10.41
C THR A 57 2.64 -2.32 10.00
N ILE A 58 1.33 -2.09 10.23
CA ILE A 58 0.71 -0.81 9.90
C ILE A 58 1.22 0.33 10.80
N ARG A 59 1.39 0.07 12.11
CA ARG A 59 1.95 1.06 13.05
C ARG A 59 3.38 1.44 12.71
N ASP A 60 4.19 0.45 12.36
CA ASP A 60 5.58 0.66 11.97
C ASP A 60 5.67 1.50 10.69
N ALA A 61 4.83 1.21 9.70
CA ALA A 61 4.74 2.03 8.49
C ALA A 61 4.33 3.49 8.81
N ILE A 62 3.30 3.70 9.65
CA ILE A 62 2.88 5.04 10.08
C ILE A 62 4.01 5.77 10.83
N SER A 63 4.75 5.05 11.68
CA SER A 63 5.83 5.62 12.50
C SER A 63 7.06 5.97 11.67
N ALA A 64 7.36 5.18 10.64
CA ALA A 64 8.50 5.38 9.75
C ALA A 64 8.24 6.40 8.64
N GLY A 65 6.96 6.67 8.32
CA GLY A 65 6.56 7.45 7.16
C GLY A 65 5.65 8.64 7.48
N THR A 66 5.02 9.13 6.43
CA THR A 66 3.97 10.15 6.52
C THR A 66 2.64 9.54 6.09
N ALA A 67 1.67 9.52 7.01
CA ALA A 67 0.36 8.95 6.79
C ALA A 67 -0.68 10.02 6.47
N PHE A 68 -1.52 9.75 5.47
CA PHE A 68 -2.64 10.61 5.08
C PHE A 68 -3.95 9.80 5.04
N ARG A 69 -5.03 10.44 5.45
CA ARG A 69 -6.39 10.00 5.13
C ARG A 69 -6.74 10.42 3.70
N ILE A 70 -7.32 9.50 2.95
CA ILE A 70 -7.94 9.80 1.67
C ILE A 70 -9.36 10.26 1.94
N ILE A 71 -9.69 11.47 1.51
CA ILE A 71 -11.02 12.07 1.62
C ILE A 71 -11.65 12.12 0.23
N ALA A 72 -12.81 11.49 0.07
CA ALA A 72 -13.59 11.50 -1.16
C ALA A 72 -14.95 12.15 -0.90
N ASP A 73 -15.27 13.21 -1.64
CA ASP A 73 -16.50 13.99 -1.48
C ASP A 73 -16.76 14.40 -0.01
N GLY A 74 -15.69 14.83 0.70
CA GLY A 74 -15.73 15.30 2.09
C GLY A 74 -15.81 14.19 3.15
N LYS A 75 -15.72 12.90 2.78
CA LYS A 75 -15.80 11.76 3.71
C LYS A 75 -14.51 10.91 3.67
N PRO A 76 -14.11 10.32 4.80
CA PRO A 76 -13.02 9.36 4.82
C PRO A 76 -13.30 8.19 3.86
N ALA A 77 -12.33 7.88 3.01
CA ALA A 77 -12.47 6.88 1.96
C ALA A 77 -11.33 5.85 1.95
N GLY A 78 -10.28 6.08 2.73
CA GLY A 78 -9.10 5.21 2.78
C GLY A 78 -7.91 5.90 3.40
N GLY A 79 -6.72 5.39 3.10
CA GLY A 79 -5.46 5.93 3.59
C GLY A 79 -4.29 5.62 2.69
N VAL A 80 -3.22 6.41 2.85
CA VAL A 80 -1.94 6.20 2.20
C VAL A 80 -0.81 6.53 3.17
N VAL A 81 0.24 5.70 3.17
CA VAL A 81 1.47 5.93 3.92
C VAL A 81 2.63 5.90 2.94
N ILE A 82 3.47 6.93 3.02
CA ILE A 82 4.63 7.08 2.15
C ILE A 82 5.87 7.43 2.99
N ARG A 83 7.04 7.11 2.45
CA ARG A 83 8.34 7.62 2.93
C ARG A 83 9.04 8.34 1.79
N THR A 84 9.89 9.32 2.12
CA THR A 84 10.70 10.02 1.14
C THR A 84 12.16 10.11 1.59
N ALA A 85 13.08 9.95 0.65
CA ALA A 85 14.52 10.07 0.89
C ALA A 85 15.17 10.73 -0.33
N GLY A 86 15.56 11.99 -0.19
CA GLY A 86 16.06 12.78 -1.32
C GLY A 86 15.02 12.90 -2.43
N ASN A 87 15.33 12.40 -3.62
CA ASN A 87 14.43 12.41 -4.78
C ASN A 87 13.71 11.06 -4.98
N ARG A 88 13.78 10.13 -4.04
CA ARG A 88 13.08 8.85 -4.06
C ARG A 88 11.94 8.84 -3.05
N GLY A 89 10.82 8.27 -3.44
CA GLY A 89 9.66 8.06 -2.60
C GLY A 89 9.29 6.58 -2.55
N TYR A 90 8.71 6.17 -1.44
CA TYR A 90 8.26 4.80 -1.19
C TYR A 90 6.78 4.81 -0.83
N LEU A 91 6.00 4.02 -1.52
CA LEU A 91 4.60 3.78 -1.17
C LEU A 91 4.55 2.53 -0.29
N ASP A 92 4.37 2.73 1.01
CA ASP A 92 4.31 1.63 1.97
C ASP A 92 2.90 1.04 2.07
N LEU A 93 1.87 1.89 2.17
CA LEU A 93 0.47 1.46 2.26
C LEU A 93 -0.43 2.35 1.39
N LEU A 94 -1.38 1.73 0.69
CA LEU A 94 -2.48 2.42 0.02
C LEU A 94 -3.73 1.54 0.06
N PHE A 95 -4.78 2.04 0.67
CA PHE A 95 -6.05 1.33 0.74
C PHE A 95 -7.25 2.25 0.53
N VAL A 96 -8.32 1.68 0.02
CA VAL A 96 -9.63 2.33 -0.14
C VAL A 96 -10.66 1.45 0.53
N ALA A 97 -11.61 2.06 1.22
CA ALA A 97 -12.70 1.33 1.87
C ALA A 97 -13.45 0.45 0.84
N PRO A 98 -13.76 -0.82 1.18
CA PRO A 98 -14.32 -1.79 0.24
C PRO A 98 -15.56 -1.31 -0.53
N GLU A 99 -16.47 -0.65 0.15
CA GLU A 99 -17.71 -0.11 -0.43
C GLU A 99 -17.49 1.01 -1.46
N LEU A 100 -16.27 1.55 -1.50
CA LEU A 100 -15.87 2.63 -2.41
C LEU A 100 -14.98 2.15 -3.56
N HIS A 101 -14.71 0.84 -3.65
CA HIS A 101 -13.91 0.28 -4.73
C HIS A 101 -14.48 0.58 -6.13
N SER A 102 -13.64 0.48 -7.14
CA SER A 102 -13.98 0.70 -8.57
C SER A 102 -14.46 2.11 -8.93
N ARG A 103 -14.20 3.10 -8.06
CA ARG A 103 -14.54 4.52 -8.29
C ARG A 103 -13.35 5.38 -8.69
N GLY A 104 -12.15 4.80 -8.83
CA GLY A 104 -10.94 5.53 -9.18
C GLY A 104 -10.28 6.31 -8.01
N ILE A 105 -10.78 6.15 -6.78
CA ILE A 105 -10.29 6.88 -5.60
C ILE A 105 -8.81 6.64 -5.36
N GLY A 106 -8.35 5.40 -5.41
CA GLY A 106 -6.94 5.07 -5.18
C GLY A 106 -6.02 5.73 -6.20
N ALA A 107 -6.40 5.73 -7.49
CA ALA A 107 -5.61 6.39 -8.53
C ALA A 107 -5.60 7.93 -8.35
N ALA A 108 -6.74 8.53 -8.00
CA ALA A 108 -6.83 9.97 -7.73
C ALA A 108 -6.03 10.37 -6.48
N ALA A 109 -6.06 9.55 -5.42
CA ALA A 109 -5.25 9.75 -4.23
C ALA A 109 -3.75 9.67 -4.54
N TRP A 110 -3.33 8.67 -5.34
CA TRP A 110 -1.94 8.56 -5.78
C TRP A 110 -1.49 9.78 -6.58
N GLN A 111 -2.28 10.26 -7.53
CA GLN A 111 -1.99 11.49 -8.25
C GLN A 111 -1.88 12.71 -7.32
N ALA A 112 -2.64 12.75 -6.23
CA ALA A 112 -2.50 13.80 -5.23
C ALA A 112 -1.16 13.70 -4.47
N VAL A 113 -0.69 12.48 -4.15
CA VAL A 113 0.65 12.25 -3.59
C VAL A 113 1.73 12.76 -4.53
N GLU A 114 1.69 12.37 -5.80
CA GLU A 114 2.68 12.81 -6.81
C GLU A 114 2.72 14.33 -6.98
N ARG A 115 1.56 14.99 -6.94
CA ARG A 115 1.50 16.47 -6.98
C ARG A 115 2.05 17.14 -5.73
N MET A 116 1.81 16.54 -4.57
CA MET A 116 2.30 17.05 -3.27
C MET A 116 3.82 16.92 -3.14
N HIS A 117 4.40 15.90 -3.77
CA HIS A 117 5.82 15.55 -3.72
C HIS A 117 6.45 15.65 -5.11
N SER A 118 6.33 16.82 -5.75
CA SER A 118 6.84 17.05 -7.11
C SER A 118 8.37 16.98 -7.22
N GLU A 119 9.08 17.00 -6.12
CA GLU A 119 10.53 16.81 -6.02
C GLU A 119 10.95 15.35 -6.19
N ILE A 120 10.03 14.40 -5.99
CA ILE A 120 10.31 12.97 -6.14
C ILE A 120 10.33 12.60 -7.62
N THR A 121 11.43 11.99 -8.06
CA THR A 121 11.62 11.55 -9.44
C THR A 121 11.43 10.05 -9.63
N VAL A 122 11.55 9.25 -8.58
CA VAL A 122 11.33 7.80 -8.59
C VAL A 122 10.49 7.41 -7.39
N TRP A 123 9.38 6.75 -7.64
CA TRP A 123 8.56 6.11 -6.63
C TRP A 123 8.77 4.60 -6.66
N GLU A 124 8.84 3.99 -5.49
CA GLU A 124 8.95 2.54 -5.31
C GLU A 124 7.80 1.98 -4.48
N THR A 125 7.47 0.73 -4.70
CA THR A 125 6.60 -0.07 -3.83
C THR A 125 6.93 -1.55 -4.00
N VAL A 126 6.56 -2.36 -3.01
CA VAL A 126 6.67 -3.81 -3.06
C VAL A 126 5.31 -4.44 -2.80
N THR A 127 5.08 -5.63 -3.37
CA THR A 127 3.87 -6.40 -3.07
C THR A 127 4.13 -7.88 -3.32
N PRO A 128 3.50 -8.78 -2.56
CA PRO A 128 3.59 -10.22 -2.82
C PRO A 128 3.22 -10.56 -4.26
N TYR A 129 3.95 -11.50 -4.87
CA TYR A 129 3.76 -11.87 -6.27
C TYR A 129 2.37 -12.42 -6.58
N PHE A 130 1.69 -12.97 -5.60
CA PHE A 130 0.35 -13.54 -5.74
C PHE A 130 -0.76 -12.47 -5.66
N GLU A 131 -0.47 -11.28 -5.19
CA GLU A 131 -1.40 -10.14 -5.08
C GLU A 131 -1.73 -9.52 -6.45
N LYS A 132 -2.41 -10.27 -7.30
CA LYS A 132 -2.73 -9.90 -8.70
C LYS A 132 -3.47 -8.57 -8.83
N ARG A 133 -4.30 -8.24 -7.85
CA ARG A 133 -5.03 -6.97 -7.80
C ARG A 133 -4.08 -5.79 -7.63
N ASN A 134 -3.17 -5.88 -6.68
CA ASN A 134 -2.19 -4.84 -6.41
C ASN A 134 -1.25 -4.67 -7.60
N ILE A 135 -0.78 -5.80 -8.19
CA ILE A 135 0.04 -5.79 -9.41
C ILE A 135 -0.71 -5.09 -10.55
N HIS A 136 -1.98 -5.45 -10.81
CA HIS A 136 -2.79 -4.78 -11.83
C HIS A 136 -2.95 -3.29 -11.54
N PHE A 137 -3.18 -2.92 -10.29
CA PHE A 137 -3.36 -1.54 -9.89
C PHE A 137 -2.07 -0.73 -10.10
N TYR A 138 -0.94 -1.21 -9.60
CA TYR A 138 0.34 -0.51 -9.76
C TYR A 138 0.75 -0.39 -11.23
N VAL A 139 0.70 -1.48 -11.99
CA VAL A 139 1.15 -1.49 -13.38
C VAL A 139 0.17 -0.75 -14.29
N ASN A 140 -1.11 -1.13 -14.27
CA ASN A 140 -2.06 -0.69 -15.30
C ASN A 140 -2.81 0.60 -14.93
N ARG A 141 -2.86 0.96 -13.64
CA ARG A 141 -3.59 2.17 -13.20
C ARG A 141 -2.67 3.28 -12.75
N LEU A 142 -1.55 2.96 -12.13
CA LEU A 142 -0.61 3.96 -11.61
C LEU A 142 0.63 4.15 -12.49
N GLY A 143 0.93 3.21 -13.40
CA GLY A 143 2.05 3.31 -14.34
C GLY A 143 3.40 2.91 -13.76
N PHE A 144 3.41 2.13 -12.69
CA PHE A 144 4.62 1.49 -12.18
C PHE A 144 5.06 0.36 -13.12
N ARG A 145 6.33 -0.03 -13.02
CA ARG A 145 6.92 -1.19 -13.70
C ARG A 145 7.50 -2.14 -12.70
N ILE A 146 7.35 -3.44 -12.93
CA ILE A 146 8.09 -4.47 -12.17
C ILE A 146 9.54 -4.36 -12.59
N VAL A 147 10.44 -4.17 -11.63
CA VAL A 147 11.87 -4.02 -11.86
C VAL A 147 12.69 -5.12 -11.22
N GLU A 148 12.14 -5.81 -10.21
CA GLU A 148 12.85 -6.85 -9.48
C GLU A 148 11.88 -7.86 -8.89
N PHE A 149 12.35 -9.10 -8.70
CA PHE A 149 11.64 -10.17 -8.05
C PHE A 149 12.50 -10.73 -6.93
N PHE A 150 12.10 -10.51 -5.70
CA PHE A 150 12.75 -11.05 -4.51
C PHE A 150 12.20 -12.44 -4.19
N ASN A 151 13.09 -13.34 -3.80
CA ASN A 151 12.79 -14.71 -3.40
C ASN A 151 13.96 -15.29 -2.59
N SER A 152 13.90 -16.55 -2.19
CA SER A 152 14.94 -17.23 -1.41
C SER A 152 16.32 -17.25 -2.06
N HIS A 153 16.42 -17.11 -3.39
CA HIS A 153 17.68 -17.08 -4.14
C HIS A 153 18.17 -15.65 -4.41
N HIS A 154 17.28 -14.67 -4.27
CA HIS A 154 17.54 -13.26 -4.48
C HIS A 154 16.75 -12.46 -3.43
N PRO A 155 17.21 -12.45 -2.16
CA PRO A 155 16.50 -11.77 -1.06
C PRO A 155 16.52 -10.25 -1.22
N ASP A 156 15.51 -9.59 -0.65
CA ASP A 156 15.47 -8.13 -0.58
C ASP A 156 16.66 -7.62 0.29
N PRO A 157 17.57 -6.81 -0.26
CA PRO A 157 18.71 -6.28 0.49
C PRO A 157 18.30 -5.28 1.58
N HIS A 158 17.03 -4.86 1.60
CA HIS A 158 16.48 -3.92 2.59
C HIS A 158 15.66 -4.62 3.69
N GLU A 159 15.37 -5.91 3.55
CA GLU A 159 14.84 -6.69 4.67
C GLU A 159 15.93 -6.86 5.72
N PRO A 160 15.65 -6.56 7.01
CA PRO A 160 16.60 -6.87 8.06
C PRO A 160 16.87 -8.37 8.06
N GLU A 161 18.14 -8.75 7.93
CA GLU A 161 18.54 -10.15 8.12
C GLU A 161 17.97 -10.62 9.45
N ALA A 162 17.20 -11.70 9.43
CA ALA A 162 16.75 -12.35 10.64
C ALA A 162 18.00 -12.86 11.37
N GLU A 163 18.60 -12.00 12.21
CA GLU A 163 19.67 -12.43 13.10
C GLU A 163 19.15 -13.59 13.95
N GLY A 164 19.76 -14.76 13.71
CA GLY A 164 19.42 -16.00 14.39
C GLY A 164 19.71 -15.94 15.87
N THR A 165 18.83 -15.32 16.63
CA THR A 165 18.73 -15.55 18.09
C THR A 165 17.28 -15.30 18.50
N GLY A 166 16.68 -16.37 18.93
CA GLY A 166 15.36 -16.61 19.44
C GLY A 166 14.51 -15.42 19.89
N ASN A 167 13.26 -15.52 19.47
CA ASN A 167 12.10 -14.81 20.01
C ASN A 167 11.69 -13.50 19.34
N SER A 168 11.49 -13.51 18.05
CA SER A 168 10.56 -12.56 17.42
C SER A 168 9.29 -13.32 17.04
N SER A 169 8.20 -12.98 17.69
CA SER A 169 6.88 -13.54 17.53
C SER A 169 6.15 -13.00 16.28
N SER A 170 6.76 -13.14 15.12
CA SER A 170 6.06 -13.15 13.84
C SER A 170 6.03 -14.60 13.38
N GLY A 171 4.92 -15.28 13.62
CA GLY A 171 4.75 -16.71 13.40
C GLY A 171 4.65 -17.12 11.93
N HIS A 172 5.56 -16.67 11.08
CA HIS A 172 5.70 -17.20 9.73
C HIS A 172 6.73 -18.31 9.73
N SER A 173 6.25 -19.57 9.78
CA SER A 173 7.03 -20.79 9.54
C SER A 173 7.09 -21.13 8.05
N GLY A 174 6.90 -20.17 7.16
CA GLY A 174 6.91 -20.33 5.71
C GLY A 174 8.23 -19.87 5.08
N PRO A 175 8.49 -20.24 3.80
CA PRO A 175 9.58 -19.64 3.04
C PRO A 175 9.36 -18.13 2.97
N PRO A 176 10.45 -17.32 2.83
CA PRO A 176 10.34 -15.88 2.69
C PRO A 176 9.36 -15.53 1.56
N ASP A 177 8.50 -14.55 1.79
CA ASP A 177 7.50 -14.15 0.81
C ASP A 177 8.17 -13.71 -0.49
N GLU A 178 7.72 -14.29 -1.59
CA GLU A 178 8.16 -13.86 -2.91
C GLU A 178 7.50 -12.52 -3.23
N MET A 179 8.33 -11.48 -3.48
CA MET A 179 7.88 -10.11 -3.64
C MET A 179 8.28 -9.54 -4.99
N PHE A 180 7.39 -8.79 -5.62
CA PHE A 180 7.77 -7.90 -6.71
C PHE A 180 8.09 -6.50 -6.18
N ARG A 181 9.21 -5.94 -6.64
CA ARG A 181 9.54 -4.53 -6.50
C ARG A 181 9.13 -3.77 -7.77
N PHE A 182 8.47 -2.66 -7.56
CA PHE A 182 7.97 -1.80 -8.61
C PHE A 182 8.64 -0.44 -8.52
N GLU A 183 8.90 0.17 -9.68
CA GLU A 183 9.33 1.56 -9.77
C GLU A 183 8.46 2.33 -10.75
N LYS A 184 8.28 3.62 -10.46
CA LYS A 184 7.69 4.61 -11.35
C LYS A 184 8.58 5.83 -11.44
N GLU A 185 9.12 6.08 -12.63
CA GLU A 185 9.86 7.31 -12.93
C GLU A 185 8.88 8.43 -13.27
N ILE A 186 9.02 9.56 -12.60
CA ILE A 186 8.29 10.78 -12.92
C ILE A 186 9.10 11.58 -13.93
N LYS A 187 8.60 11.68 -15.14
CA LYS A 187 9.21 12.55 -16.16
C LYS A 187 8.97 14.00 -15.79
N LEU A 188 10.02 14.69 -15.39
CA LEU A 188 9.95 16.15 -15.25
C LEU A 188 9.66 16.75 -16.63
N PRO A 189 8.80 17.78 -16.72
CA PRO A 189 8.59 18.49 -17.97
C PRO A 189 9.93 19.04 -18.44
N SER A 190 10.28 18.74 -19.70
CA SER A 190 11.45 19.34 -20.35
C SER A 190 11.31 20.87 -20.29
N ARG A 191 12.32 21.54 -19.74
CA ARG A 191 12.40 23.01 -19.77
C ARG A 191 12.59 23.49 -21.19
#